data_c4f52ac4000887892c3e4e2a85090928
#
_entry.id   c4f52ac4000887892c3e4e2a85090928
#
_cell.length_a   1.000
_cell.length_b   1.000
_cell.length_c   1.000
_cell.angle_alpha   90.00
_cell.angle_beta   90.00
_cell.angle_gamma   90.00
#
_symmetry.space_group_name_H-M   'P 1'
#
loop_
_entity.id
_entity.type
_entity.pdbx_description
1 polymer ?
#
loop_
_entity_poly.entity_id
_entity_poly.type
_entity_poly.pdbx_seq_one_letter_code
_entity_poly.pdbx_strand_id
1 'polypeptide(L)'
;MENLISNLKENTILLIRDVEYIVKTKTWYTIEEDESASYIKCELSNNKVLVVIPDDELIYIGEAFEDLKYERLSENQIKHNNIIFTKTGDGHQFITNIEFGLEDEIEGKCTFEDYESENNIISLGILTDKENKVADVLADILNLSEIQIKE
;
A
#
# COMPACT_ATOMS: atom_id res chain seq x y z
N MET A 1 13.42 6.30 -8.56
CA MET A 1 12.86 5.37 -7.55
C MET A 1 13.75 5.21 -6.33
N GLU A 2 15.00 4.86 -6.51
CA GLU A 2 15.95 4.74 -5.40
C GLU A 2 16.12 6.03 -4.60
N ASN A 3 16.13 7.18 -5.27
CA ASN A 3 16.24 8.47 -4.61
C ASN A 3 15.01 8.75 -3.74
N LEU A 4 13.82 8.43 -4.22
CA LEU A 4 12.60 8.56 -3.41
C LEU A 4 12.72 7.69 -2.16
N ILE A 5 13.04 6.41 -2.33
CA ILE A 5 13.12 5.45 -1.23
C ILE A 5 14.10 5.90 -0.15
N SER A 6 15.31 6.34 -0.56
CA SER A 6 16.33 6.77 0.38
C SER A 6 15.99 8.06 1.12
N ASN A 7 15.11 8.88 0.56
CA ASN A 7 14.68 10.14 1.17
C ASN A 7 13.36 10.03 1.96
N LEU A 8 12.74 8.86 2.01
CA LEU A 8 11.60 8.59 2.88
C LEU A 8 12.10 8.39 4.31
N LYS A 9 12.25 9.48 5.04
CA LYS A 9 12.73 9.49 6.43
C LYS A 9 11.62 9.99 7.34
N GLU A 10 11.76 9.70 8.64
CA GLU A 10 10.81 10.17 9.63
C GLU A 10 10.70 11.70 9.60
N ASN A 11 9.46 12.19 9.55
CA ASN A 11 9.12 13.61 9.46
C ASN A 11 9.49 14.29 8.15
N THR A 12 9.91 13.55 7.13
CA THR A 12 10.08 14.10 5.78
C THR A 12 8.73 14.63 5.28
N ILE A 13 8.76 15.79 4.64
CA ILE A 13 7.58 16.37 4.03
C ILE A 13 7.57 16.03 2.55
N LEU A 14 6.48 15.41 2.10
CA LEU A 14 6.24 15.10 0.69
C LEU A 14 5.18 16.04 0.15
N LEU A 15 5.40 16.58 -1.03
CA LEU A 15 4.39 17.32 -1.79
C LEU A 15 3.89 16.39 -2.89
N ILE A 16 2.62 16.00 -2.82
CA ILE A 16 1.98 15.10 -3.78
C ILE A 16 0.72 15.78 -4.29
N ARG A 17 0.67 16.09 -5.58
CA ARG A 17 -0.48 16.77 -6.20
C ARG A 17 -0.89 18.03 -5.41
N ASP A 18 0.09 18.86 -5.08
CA ASP A 18 -0.09 20.12 -4.35
C ASP A 18 -0.57 19.98 -2.90
N VAL A 19 -0.51 18.78 -2.33
CA VAL A 19 -0.83 18.55 -0.91
C VAL A 19 0.43 18.09 -0.18
N GLU A 20 0.68 18.68 0.98
CA GLU A 20 1.81 18.29 1.83
C GLU A 20 1.42 17.17 2.78
N TYR A 21 2.31 16.17 2.87
CA TYR A 21 2.16 15.04 3.79
C TYR A 21 3.44 14.86 4.59
N ILE A 22 3.31 14.47 5.83
CA ILE A 22 4.44 14.14 6.70
C ILE A 22 4.56 12.62 6.78
N VAL A 23 5.76 12.09 6.52
CA VAL A 23 6.04 10.66 6.63
C VAL A 23 6.18 10.28 8.10
N LYS A 24 5.36 9.36 8.57
CA LYS A 24 5.31 8.95 9.98
C LYS A 24 5.92 7.57 10.23
N THR A 25 5.76 6.66 9.28
CA THR A 25 6.30 5.30 9.41
C THR A 25 6.96 4.87 8.11
N LYS A 26 7.82 3.88 8.17
CA LYS A 26 8.38 3.23 6.99
C LYS A 26 8.63 1.77 7.31
N THR A 27 7.86 0.90 6.67
CA THR A 27 7.89 -0.53 6.90
C THR A 27 8.09 -1.28 5.59
N TRP A 28 8.97 -2.25 5.61
CA TRP A 28 9.23 -3.15 4.48
C TRP A 28 8.44 -4.43 4.65
N TYR A 29 7.79 -4.83 3.56
CA TYR A 29 7.08 -6.11 3.47
C TYR A 29 7.73 -6.97 2.39
N THR A 30 7.69 -8.27 2.59
CA THR A 30 8.14 -9.25 1.58
C THR A 30 6.98 -10.18 1.26
N ILE A 31 6.88 -10.56 -0.01
CA ILE A 31 5.85 -11.49 -0.51
C ILE A 31 6.39 -12.91 -0.35
N GLU A 32 5.65 -13.77 0.34
CA GLU A 32 6.09 -15.15 0.60
C GLU A 32 6.33 -15.95 -0.67
N GLU A 33 5.43 -15.83 -1.63
CA GLU A 33 5.47 -16.58 -2.89
C GLU A 33 6.58 -16.10 -3.84
N ASP A 34 7.12 -14.91 -3.57
CA ASP A 34 8.24 -14.34 -4.32
C ASP A 34 9.10 -13.51 -3.36
N GLU A 35 10.06 -14.15 -2.70
CA GLU A 35 10.93 -13.50 -1.72
C GLU A 35 11.79 -12.37 -2.30
N SER A 36 11.94 -12.31 -3.61
CA SER A 36 12.61 -11.17 -4.26
C SER A 36 11.71 -9.94 -4.35
N ALA A 37 10.41 -10.10 -4.22
CA ALA A 37 9.45 -9.00 -4.26
C ALA A 37 9.27 -8.40 -2.87
N SER A 38 9.64 -7.13 -2.75
CA SER A 38 9.49 -6.35 -1.53
C SER A 38 8.80 -5.03 -1.85
N TYR A 39 8.08 -4.49 -0.89
CA TYR A 39 7.52 -3.16 -1.04
C TYR A 39 7.57 -2.39 0.27
N ILE A 40 7.44 -1.09 0.17
CA ILE A 40 7.49 -0.18 1.31
C ILE A 40 6.11 0.41 1.52
N LYS A 41 5.68 0.45 2.78
CA LYS A 41 4.46 1.13 3.20
C LYS A 41 4.82 2.22 4.19
N CYS A 42 4.39 3.44 3.90
CA CYS A 42 4.56 4.58 4.79
C CYS A 42 3.19 5.10 5.20
N GLU A 43 2.95 5.21 6.49
CA GLU A 43 1.81 5.97 6.97
C GLU A 43 2.18 7.45 6.90
N LEU A 44 1.27 8.23 6.39
CA LEU A 44 1.42 9.68 6.23
C LEU A 44 0.46 10.40 7.16
N SER A 45 0.64 11.72 7.29
CA SER A 45 -0.36 12.57 7.93
C SER A 45 -1.71 12.49 7.18
N ASN A 46 -2.80 12.91 7.84
CA ASN A 46 -4.17 12.91 7.29
C ASN A 46 -4.70 11.50 6.94
N ASN A 47 -4.24 10.47 7.65
CA ASN A 47 -4.68 9.09 7.46
C ASN A 47 -4.43 8.54 6.05
N LYS A 48 -3.43 9.07 5.37
CA LYS A 48 -3.01 8.58 4.06
C LYS A 48 -1.91 7.54 4.20
N VAL A 49 -1.83 6.68 3.19
CA VAL A 49 -0.83 5.62 3.09
C VAL A 49 -0.14 5.75 1.74
N LEU A 50 1.19 5.74 1.75
CA LEU A 50 2.00 5.68 0.53
C LEU A 50 2.59 4.29 0.41
N VAL A 51 2.43 3.67 -0.75
CA VAL A 51 3.03 2.38 -1.05
C VAL A 51 3.96 2.51 -2.24
N VAL A 52 5.16 1.97 -2.11
CA VAL A 52 6.17 1.99 -3.16
C VAL A 52 6.60 0.54 -3.42
N ILE A 53 6.43 0.10 -4.66
CA ILE A 53 6.82 -1.24 -5.11
C ILE A 53 7.96 -1.07 -6.11
N PRO A 54 9.22 -1.17 -5.67
CA PRO A 54 10.37 -0.81 -6.51
C PRO A 54 10.49 -1.66 -7.78
N ASP A 55 10.28 -2.96 -7.68
CA ASP A 55 10.45 -3.87 -8.82
C ASP A 55 9.46 -3.61 -9.94
N ASP A 56 8.26 -3.16 -9.60
CA ASP A 56 7.21 -2.85 -10.57
C ASP A 56 7.18 -1.36 -10.94
N GLU A 57 8.09 -0.57 -10.36
CA GLU A 57 8.09 0.89 -10.51
C GLU A 57 6.71 1.52 -10.24
N LEU A 58 5.99 0.93 -9.29
CA LEU A 58 4.63 1.32 -8.93
C LEU A 58 4.62 2.10 -7.64
N ILE A 59 3.89 3.22 -7.64
CA ILE A 59 3.66 4.04 -6.45
C ILE A 59 2.17 4.34 -6.38
N TYR A 60 1.60 4.21 -5.20
CA TYR A 60 0.23 4.67 -5.00
C TYR A 60 0.03 5.31 -3.64
N ILE A 61 -0.93 6.24 -3.58
CA ILE A 61 -1.34 6.91 -2.35
C ILE A 61 -2.83 6.68 -2.14
N GLY A 62 -3.21 6.35 -0.93
CA GLY A 62 -4.61 6.07 -0.63
C GLY A 62 -4.96 6.16 0.83
N GLU A 63 -6.12 5.63 1.14
CA GLU A 63 -6.65 5.56 2.50
C GLU A 63 -6.79 4.11 2.94
N ALA A 64 -6.53 3.88 4.23
CA ALA A 64 -6.72 2.57 4.85
C ALA A 64 -8.13 2.48 5.45
N PHE A 65 -8.78 1.33 5.29
CA PHE A 65 -10.09 1.01 5.82
C PHE A 65 -10.04 -0.31 6.58
N GLU A 66 -10.75 -0.42 7.68
CA GLU A 66 -10.87 -1.70 8.39
C GLU A 66 -11.64 -2.72 7.56
N ASP A 67 -12.68 -2.26 6.86
CA ASP A 67 -13.55 -3.11 6.06
C ASP A 67 -14.12 -2.31 4.89
N LEU A 68 -13.42 -2.34 3.76
CA LEU A 68 -13.86 -1.64 2.55
C LEU A 68 -15.08 -2.35 1.97
N LYS A 69 -16.12 -1.59 1.65
CA LYS A 69 -17.35 -2.13 1.06
C LYS A 69 -17.22 -2.24 -0.45
N TYR A 70 -17.49 -3.41 -0.97
CA TYR A 70 -17.45 -3.68 -2.41
C TYR A 70 -18.42 -4.82 -2.75
N GLU A 71 -18.74 -4.94 -4.03
CA GLU A 71 -19.54 -6.04 -4.55
C GLU A 71 -18.64 -7.00 -5.32
N ARG A 72 -18.70 -8.28 -4.99
CA ARG A 72 -17.94 -9.29 -5.73
C ARG A 72 -18.71 -9.70 -6.98
N LEU A 73 -18.10 -9.53 -8.14
CA LEU A 73 -18.69 -9.91 -9.43
C LEU A 73 -18.27 -11.31 -9.86
N SER A 74 -17.02 -11.69 -9.59
CA SER A 74 -16.46 -13.01 -9.89
C SER A 74 -15.23 -13.24 -9.01
N GLU A 75 -14.52 -14.34 -9.20
CA GLU A 75 -13.27 -14.61 -8.48
C GLU A 75 -12.22 -13.52 -8.72
N ASN A 76 -12.24 -12.90 -9.90
CA ASN A 76 -11.22 -11.95 -10.33
C ASN A 76 -11.71 -10.51 -10.47
N GLN A 77 -12.97 -10.24 -10.14
CA GLN A 77 -13.51 -8.88 -10.29
C GLN A 77 -14.36 -8.47 -9.10
N ILE A 78 -14.15 -7.24 -8.66
CA ILE A 78 -14.96 -6.57 -7.67
C ILE A 78 -15.40 -5.21 -8.21
N LYS A 79 -16.47 -4.68 -7.63
CA LYS A 79 -17.02 -3.38 -7.99
C LYS A 79 -17.10 -2.50 -6.76
N HIS A 80 -16.55 -1.31 -6.87
CA HIS A 80 -16.60 -0.29 -5.81
C HIS A 80 -16.94 1.06 -6.43
N ASN A 81 -17.95 1.74 -5.90
CA ASN A 81 -18.44 3.03 -6.42
C ASN A 81 -18.66 3.00 -7.94
N ASN A 82 -19.31 1.95 -8.44
CA ASN A 82 -19.62 1.75 -9.87
C ASN A 82 -18.39 1.56 -10.78
N ILE A 83 -17.22 1.36 -10.21
CA ILE A 83 -15.98 1.07 -10.94
C ILE A 83 -15.64 -0.41 -10.74
N ILE A 84 -15.35 -1.08 -11.86
CA ILE A 84 -14.95 -2.49 -11.84
C ILE A 84 -13.43 -2.57 -11.73
N PHE A 85 -12.96 -3.35 -10.73
CA PHE A 85 -11.56 -3.61 -10.50
C PHE A 85 -11.28 -5.08 -10.80
N THR A 86 -10.19 -5.33 -11.50
CA THR A 86 -9.77 -6.68 -11.89
C THR A 86 -8.55 -7.11 -11.06
N LYS A 87 -8.56 -8.34 -10.59
CA LYS A 87 -7.50 -8.89 -9.77
C LYS A 87 -6.18 -8.91 -10.52
N THR A 88 -5.13 -8.37 -9.90
CA THR A 88 -3.78 -8.31 -10.46
C THR A 88 -2.78 -9.15 -9.67
N GLY A 89 -3.10 -9.49 -8.44
CA GLY A 89 -2.22 -10.30 -7.61
C GLY A 89 -2.87 -10.75 -6.33
N ASP A 90 -2.28 -11.76 -5.71
CA ASP A 90 -2.65 -12.24 -4.39
C ASP A 90 -1.46 -12.96 -3.77
N GLY A 91 -1.58 -13.28 -2.50
CA GLY A 91 -0.55 -14.04 -1.81
C GLY A 91 -0.50 -13.75 -0.33
N HIS A 92 0.65 -14.02 0.23
CA HIS A 92 0.94 -13.79 1.64
C HIS A 92 2.10 -12.82 1.77
N GLN A 93 2.04 -11.96 2.76
CA GLN A 93 3.09 -10.98 3.03
C GLN A 93 3.43 -10.98 4.50
N PHE A 94 4.65 -10.57 4.81
CA PHE A 94 5.12 -10.41 6.19
C PHE A 94 6.10 -9.25 6.28
N ILE A 95 6.16 -8.64 7.48
CA ILE A 95 7.08 -7.54 7.73
C ILE A 95 8.50 -8.08 7.86
N THR A 96 9.42 -7.51 7.09
CA THR A 96 10.84 -7.87 7.15
C THR A 96 11.69 -6.83 7.85
N ASN A 97 11.28 -5.56 7.83
CA ASN A 97 12.01 -4.49 8.48
C ASN A 97 11.11 -3.29 8.77
N ILE A 98 11.17 -2.78 9.97
CA ILE A 98 10.55 -1.50 10.35
C ILE A 98 11.69 -0.51 10.50
N GLU A 99 11.80 0.44 9.55
CA GLU A 99 12.88 1.42 9.63
C GLU A 99 12.59 2.49 10.69
N PHE A 100 11.33 2.93 10.81
CA PHE A 100 10.90 3.83 11.87
C PHE A 100 9.38 3.85 11.99
N GLY A 101 8.94 4.36 13.14
CA GLY A 101 7.52 4.50 13.46
C GLY A 101 6.93 3.21 14.02
N LEU A 102 5.85 3.37 14.79
CA LEU A 102 5.09 2.25 15.31
C LEU A 102 3.92 2.02 14.36
N GLU A 103 3.97 0.92 13.62
CA GLU A 103 2.76 0.35 13.09
C GLU A 103 2.13 -0.51 14.17
N ASP A 104 0.80 -0.65 14.14
CA ASP A 104 0.15 -1.69 14.90
C ASP A 104 0.80 -2.99 14.48
N GLU A 105 1.49 -3.62 15.42
CA GLU A 105 2.31 -4.79 15.13
C GLU A 105 1.47 -5.91 14.52
N ILE A 106 1.67 -6.13 13.23
CA ILE A 106 1.11 -7.30 12.56
C ILE A 106 2.23 -8.33 12.55
N GLU A 107 2.25 -9.18 13.57
CA GLU A 107 3.18 -10.29 13.62
C GLU A 107 2.68 -11.42 12.71
N GLY A 108 3.61 -12.01 11.98
CA GLY A 108 3.32 -13.15 11.13
C GLY A 108 2.85 -12.78 9.75
N LYS A 109 2.24 -13.75 9.09
CA LYS A 109 1.80 -13.60 7.70
C LYS A 109 0.43 -12.97 7.62
N CYS A 110 0.23 -12.18 6.55
CA CYS A 110 -1.06 -11.62 6.21
C CYS A 110 -1.40 -12.00 4.78
N THR A 111 -2.64 -12.38 4.54
CA THR A 111 -3.12 -12.69 3.19
C THR A 111 -3.64 -11.42 2.54
N PHE A 112 -3.31 -11.23 1.27
CA PHE A 112 -3.77 -10.06 0.51
C PHE A 112 -4.29 -10.43 -0.87
N GLU A 113 -5.15 -9.57 -1.42
CA GLU A 113 -5.58 -9.61 -2.81
C GLU A 113 -5.57 -8.19 -3.36
N ASP A 114 -4.91 -7.99 -4.49
CA ASP A 114 -4.83 -6.68 -5.15
C ASP A 114 -5.69 -6.67 -6.41
N TYR A 115 -6.40 -5.57 -6.61
CA TYR A 115 -7.28 -5.33 -7.74
C TYR A 115 -7.00 -3.97 -8.33
N GLU A 116 -7.02 -3.86 -9.65
CA GLU A 116 -6.77 -2.60 -10.35
C GLU A 116 -7.90 -2.21 -11.28
N SER A 117 -8.14 -0.92 -11.36
CA SER A 117 -8.87 -0.27 -12.43
C SER A 117 -7.87 0.59 -13.21
N GLU A 118 -8.35 1.45 -14.11
CA GLU A 118 -7.47 2.28 -14.95
C GLU A 118 -6.50 3.15 -14.14
N ASN A 119 -6.97 3.78 -13.07
CA ASN A 119 -6.18 4.73 -12.29
C ASN A 119 -6.10 4.43 -10.80
N ASN A 120 -6.75 3.35 -10.36
CA ASN A 120 -6.91 3.07 -8.94
C ASN A 120 -6.55 1.62 -8.60
N ILE A 121 -6.15 1.44 -7.36
CA ILE A 121 -5.84 0.12 -6.80
C ILE A 121 -6.68 -0.07 -5.54
N ILE A 122 -7.22 -1.27 -5.39
CA ILE A 122 -7.76 -1.74 -4.12
C ILE A 122 -6.91 -2.90 -3.68
N SER A 123 -6.32 -2.78 -2.49
CA SER A 123 -5.59 -3.88 -1.85
C SER A 123 -6.43 -4.34 -0.66
N LEU A 124 -6.91 -5.58 -0.72
CA LEU A 124 -7.71 -6.17 0.35
C LEU A 124 -6.85 -7.02 1.26
N GLY A 125 -6.94 -6.76 2.56
CA GLY A 125 -6.44 -7.68 3.57
C GLY A 125 -7.49 -8.75 3.83
N ILE A 126 -7.08 -10.01 3.80
CA ILE A 126 -7.99 -11.13 4.00
C ILE A 126 -7.78 -11.71 5.40
N LEU A 127 -8.85 -11.80 6.17
CA LEU A 127 -8.80 -12.41 7.48
C LEU A 127 -8.86 -13.93 7.36
N THR A 128 -7.87 -14.61 7.92
CA THR A 128 -7.86 -16.06 8.03
C THR A 128 -7.82 -16.46 9.52
N ASP A 129 -8.09 -17.71 9.83
CA ASP A 129 -8.13 -18.20 11.21
C ASP A 129 -6.79 -18.10 11.97
N LYS A 130 -5.69 -17.95 11.23
CA LYS A 130 -4.32 -17.97 11.78
C LYS A 130 -3.52 -16.71 11.53
N GLU A 131 -4.10 -15.75 10.84
CA GLU A 131 -3.41 -14.54 10.38
C GLU A 131 -4.15 -13.29 10.79
N ASN A 132 -3.40 -12.22 10.98
CA ASN A 132 -3.98 -10.92 11.23
C ASN A 132 -4.44 -10.29 9.92
N LYS A 133 -5.54 -9.57 9.97
CA LYS A 133 -6.01 -8.81 8.81
C LYS A 133 -5.27 -7.50 8.73
N VAL A 134 -4.64 -7.24 7.58
CA VAL A 134 -4.13 -5.92 7.21
C VAL A 134 -5.32 -5.06 6.77
N ALA A 135 -5.27 -3.78 7.04
CA ALA A 135 -6.31 -2.86 6.56
C ALA A 135 -6.42 -2.89 5.03
N ASP A 136 -7.64 -2.75 4.54
CA ASP A 136 -7.88 -2.58 3.11
C ASP A 136 -7.41 -1.19 2.69
N VAL A 137 -6.88 -1.06 1.47
CA VAL A 137 -6.41 0.22 0.95
C VAL A 137 -7.09 0.52 -0.37
N LEU A 138 -7.66 1.71 -0.48
CA LEU A 138 -8.16 2.26 -1.74
C LEU A 138 -7.24 3.40 -2.13
N ALA A 139 -6.60 3.30 -3.28
CA ALA A 139 -5.52 4.20 -3.64
C ALA A 139 -5.54 4.65 -5.09
N ASP A 140 -4.90 5.79 -5.33
CA ASP A 140 -4.63 6.32 -6.66
C ASP A 140 -3.21 5.98 -7.07
N ILE A 141 -3.03 5.56 -8.31
CA ILE A 141 -1.71 5.29 -8.88
C ILE A 141 -1.04 6.64 -9.17
N LEU A 142 0.21 6.77 -8.74
CA LEU A 142 1.02 7.98 -8.92
C LEU A 142 2.15 7.74 -9.90
N ASN A 143 2.51 8.79 -10.64
CA ASN A 143 3.78 8.85 -11.34
C ASN A 143 4.83 9.44 -10.39
N LEU A 144 6.08 9.03 -10.54
CA LEU A 144 7.17 9.53 -9.71
C LEU A 144 7.28 11.05 -9.79
N SER A 145 6.99 11.64 -10.96
CA SER A 145 7.02 13.09 -11.17
C SER A 145 5.98 13.87 -10.35
N GLU A 146 4.96 13.20 -9.83
CA GLU A 146 3.92 13.84 -9.00
C GLU A 146 4.34 13.99 -7.53
N ILE A 147 5.50 13.45 -7.17
CA ILE A 147 6.01 13.47 -5.80
C ILE A 147 7.25 14.34 -5.71
N GLN A 148 7.23 15.30 -4.81
CA GLN A 148 8.38 16.13 -4.49
C GLN A 148 8.74 16.00 -3.01
N ILE A 149 10.03 15.91 -2.74
CA ILE A 149 10.52 15.92 -1.37
C ILE A 149 10.83 17.36 -1.02
N LYS A 150 10.20 17.84 0.03
CA LYS A 150 10.38 19.22 0.47
C LYS A 150 11.48 19.26 1.52
N GLU A 151 12.47 20.07 1.25
CA GLU A 151 13.59 20.30 2.16
C GLU A 151 13.32 21.45 3.11
#